data_ecbc2c53a4fc9ed945f90b0170cefe6d
#
_entry.id   ecbc2c53a4fc9ed945f90b0170cefe6d
#
_cell.length_a   1.000
_cell.length_b   1.000
_cell.length_c   1.000
_cell.angle_alpha   90.00
_cell.angle_beta   90.00
_cell.angle_gamma   90.00
#
_symmetry.space_group_name_H-M   'P 1'
#
loop_
_entity.id
_entity.type
_entity.pdbx_description
1 polymer ?
#
loop_
_entity_poly.entity_id
_entity_poly.type
_entity_poly.pdbx_seq_one_letter_code
_entity_poly.pdbx_strand_id
1 'polypeptide(L)'
;MRRGDRVVLDGVTLSIAQGEHAAILGPNGSGKSTLIKVISRELYPVIKAEPWSLRILGRDRWHLFDLRNHLGIVSNDWMQMCTRDYSGYEIVLSGFFGSVGIWPNHQVAPEMERKAREVMELLEISHLAERNTNEMSSGEARRILIARALVHDPQALVLDEPTSSLDLHATHELREILRKLARNGISIIMVTHHLPDIIPEMPRVVLIRDGRVYCDGPKRQVLEAATLTGLFGIPVEVLERGGYYHVL
;
A
#
# COMPACT_ATOMS: atom_id res chain seq x y z
N MET A 1 -16.91 10.26 5.51
CA MET A 1 -16.78 8.89 6.07
C MET A 1 -16.85 8.95 7.58
N ARG A 2 -17.64 8.06 8.22
CA ARG A 2 -17.78 8.02 9.68
C ARG A 2 -17.37 6.63 10.21
N ARG A 3 -16.78 6.60 11.41
CA ARG A 3 -16.53 5.38 12.19
C ARG A 3 -17.15 5.60 13.59
N GLY A 4 -18.31 4.98 13.82
CA GLY A 4 -19.17 5.39 14.92
C GLY A 4 -19.61 6.85 14.74
N ASP A 5 -19.56 7.64 15.79
CA ASP A 5 -19.92 9.06 15.76
C ASP A 5 -18.83 9.99 15.23
N ARG A 6 -17.61 9.49 15.04
CA ARG A 6 -16.48 10.30 14.57
C ARG A 6 -16.43 10.35 13.05
N VAL A 7 -16.32 11.56 12.49
CA VAL A 7 -15.99 11.79 11.08
C VAL A 7 -14.48 11.53 10.90
N VAL A 8 -14.12 10.55 10.05
CA VAL A 8 -12.72 10.16 9.81
C VAL A 8 -12.20 10.73 8.51
N LEU A 9 -13.03 10.81 7.46
CA LEU A 9 -12.72 11.51 6.20
C LEU A 9 -13.85 12.49 5.91
N ASP A 10 -13.49 13.74 5.66
CA ASP A 10 -14.42 14.83 5.44
C ASP A 10 -14.02 15.66 4.22
N GLY A 11 -14.81 15.58 3.14
CA GLY A 11 -14.58 16.36 1.93
C GLY A 11 -13.24 16.07 1.24
N VAL A 12 -12.73 14.84 1.28
CA VAL A 12 -11.50 14.48 0.57
C VAL A 12 -11.76 14.48 -0.92
N THR A 13 -11.06 15.37 -1.64
CA THR A 13 -11.00 15.38 -3.11
C THR A 13 -9.57 15.00 -3.51
N LEU A 14 -9.42 13.87 -4.19
CA LEU A 14 -8.14 13.33 -4.61
C LEU A 14 -8.31 12.59 -5.93
N SER A 15 -7.40 12.84 -6.86
CA SER A 15 -7.30 12.10 -8.12
C SER A 15 -5.86 11.63 -8.29
N ILE A 16 -5.66 10.36 -8.55
CA ILE A 16 -4.35 9.78 -8.89
C ILE A 16 -4.48 9.18 -10.28
N ALA A 17 -3.63 9.59 -11.21
CA ALA A 17 -3.67 9.10 -12.58
C ALA A 17 -3.14 7.65 -12.66
N GLN A 18 -3.57 6.93 -13.68
CA GLN A 18 -3.03 5.59 -13.97
C GLN A 18 -1.54 5.72 -14.31
N GLY A 19 -0.72 4.87 -13.72
CA GLY A 19 0.75 4.91 -13.88
C GLY A 19 1.45 5.92 -12.97
N GLU A 20 0.71 6.76 -12.24
CA GLU A 20 1.28 7.73 -11.31
C GLU A 20 1.71 7.05 -10.00
N HIS A 21 2.90 7.43 -9.50
CA HIS A 21 3.35 7.05 -8.16
C HIS A 21 3.06 8.20 -7.20
N ALA A 22 2.38 7.89 -6.09
CA ALA A 22 2.03 8.89 -5.10
C ALA A 22 2.22 8.37 -3.67
N ALA A 23 2.73 9.24 -2.79
CA ALA A 23 2.76 8.99 -1.37
C ALA A 23 1.67 9.80 -0.66
N ILE A 24 0.98 9.17 0.26
CA ILE A 24 -0.03 9.78 1.13
C ILE A 24 0.56 9.80 2.54
N LEU A 25 0.92 11.00 3.01
CA LEU A 25 1.59 11.22 4.29
C LEU A 25 0.66 11.93 5.28
N GLY A 26 0.78 11.63 6.54
CA GLY A 26 0.07 12.34 7.60
C GLY A 26 0.24 11.70 8.97
N PRO A 27 -0.09 12.41 10.05
CA PRO A 27 0.03 11.88 11.39
C PRO A 27 -0.91 10.68 11.63
N ASN A 28 -0.64 9.93 12.70
CA ASN A 28 -1.51 8.83 13.11
C ASN A 28 -2.92 9.36 13.39
N GLY A 29 -3.93 8.60 12.96
CA GLY A 29 -5.33 8.98 13.11
C GLY A 29 -5.85 10.03 12.12
N SER A 30 -5.05 10.49 11.14
CA SER A 30 -5.48 11.46 10.13
C SER A 30 -6.44 10.90 9.07
N GLY A 31 -6.70 9.58 9.04
CA GLY A 31 -7.65 8.94 8.13
C GLY A 31 -7.02 8.15 6.98
N LYS A 32 -5.69 8.01 6.91
CA LYS A 32 -4.96 7.35 5.82
C LYS A 32 -5.42 5.91 5.55
N SER A 33 -5.41 5.03 6.55
CA SER A 33 -5.86 3.64 6.39
C SER A 33 -7.37 3.55 6.08
N THR A 34 -8.17 4.53 6.54
CA THR A 34 -9.58 4.63 6.14
C THR A 34 -9.70 4.97 4.66
N LEU A 35 -8.83 5.84 4.13
CA LEU A 35 -8.79 6.15 2.70
C LEU A 35 -8.45 4.89 1.87
N ILE A 36 -7.48 4.09 2.30
CA ILE A 36 -7.18 2.81 1.64
C ILE A 36 -8.41 1.90 1.65
N LYS A 37 -9.10 1.75 2.79
CA LYS A 37 -10.32 0.93 2.89
C LYS A 37 -11.47 1.44 1.99
N VAL A 38 -11.50 2.74 1.69
CA VAL A 38 -12.43 3.30 0.70
C VAL A 38 -11.98 2.98 -0.73
N ILE A 39 -10.69 3.07 -1.03
CA ILE A 39 -10.12 2.69 -2.33
C ILE A 39 -10.31 1.19 -2.58
N SER A 40 -10.08 0.34 -1.58
CA SER A 40 -10.28 -1.13 -1.67
C SER A 40 -11.76 -1.56 -1.65
N ARG A 41 -12.69 -0.62 -1.53
CA ARG A 41 -14.14 -0.88 -1.41
C ARG A 41 -14.53 -1.70 -0.18
N GLU A 42 -13.69 -1.78 0.82
CA GLU A 42 -14.03 -2.35 2.14
C GLU A 42 -14.92 -1.42 2.96
N LEU A 43 -14.80 -0.11 2.72
CA LEU A 43 -15.65 0.92 3.31
C LEU A 43 -16.27 1.79 2.23
N TYR A 44 -17.51 2.22 2.47
CA TYR A 44 -18.25 3.10 1.57
C TYR A 44 -18.50 4.45 2.22
N PRO A 45 -18.43 5.57 1.44
CA PRO A 45 -18.82 6.87 1.92
C PRO A 45 -20.26 6.88 2.43
N VAL A 46 -20.52 7.64 3.49
CA VAL A 46 -21.90 7.89 3.95
C VAL A 46 -22.58 8.79 2.93
N ILE A 47 -23.76 8.40 2.49
CA ILE A 47 -24.59 9.21 1.58
C ILE A 47 -24.95 10.50 2.30
N LYS A 48 -24.53 11.64 1.73
CA LYS A 48 -24.93 13.00 2.15
C LYS A 48 -25.76 13.62 1.04
N ALA A 49 -26.43 14.75 1.35
CA ALA A 49 -27.15 15.54 0.35
C ALA A 49 -26.22 16.16 -0.73
N GLU A 50 -24.95 16.37 -0.38
CA GLU A 50 -23.95 16.88 -1.30
C GLU A 50 -23.48 15.79 -2.29
N PRO A 51 -23.29 16.10 -3.58
CA PRO A 51 -22.82 15.15 -4.56
C PRO A 51 -21.39 14.69 -4.22
N TRP A 52 -21.17 13.39 -4.27
CA TRP A 52 -19.85 12.78 -4.14
C TRP A 52 -19.64 11.76 -5.24
N SER A 53 -18.39 11.53 -5.62
CA SER A 53 -18.03 10.47 -6.56
C SER A 53 -16.81 9.70 -6.06
N LEU A 54 -16.77 8.43 -6.36
CA LEU A 54 -15.62 7.56 -6.12
C LEU A 54 -15.43 6.68 -7.34
N ARG A 55 -14.42 6.98 -8.13
CA ARG A 55 -14.03 6.18 -9.30
C ARG A 55 -12.69 5.52 -9.05
N ILE A 56 -12.63 4.22 -9.30
CA ILE A 56 -11.40 3.44 -9.25
C ILE A 56 -11.16 2.89 -10.65
N LEU A 57 -10.01 3.16 -11.25
CA LEU A 57 -9.69 2.78 -12.63
C LEU A 57 -10.83 3.18 -13.60
N GLY A 58 -11.36 4.40 -13.43
CA GLY A 58 -12.41 4.99 -14.25
C GLY A 58 -13.84 4.46 -14.01
N ARG A 59 -14.06 3.51 -13.09
CA ARG A 59 -15.37 2.90 -12.82
C ARG A 59 -15.91 3.28 -11.46
N ASP A 60 -17.21 3.58 -11.39
CA ASP A 60 -17.92 3.92 -10.15
C ASP A 60 -18.28 2.67 -9.33
N ARG A 61 -18.42 1.50 -9.99
CA ARG A 61 -18.80 0.23 -9.36
C ARG A 61 -17.82 -0.86 -9.74
N TRP A 62 -17.48 -1.68 -8.77
CA TRP A 62 -16.62 -2.83 -8.93
C TRP A 62 -17.21 -4.05 -8.22
N HIS A 63 -17.07 -5.21 -8.80
CA HIS A 63 -17.07 -6.43 -8.03
C HIS A 63 -15.76 -6.53 -7.26
N LEU A 64 -15.81 -6.81 -5.95
CA LEU A 64 -14.62 -6.76 -5.07
C LEU A 64 -13.48 -7.65 -5.55
N PHE A 65 -13.84 -8.82 -6.08
CA PHE A 65 -12.87 -9.78 -6.58
C PHE A 65 -12.14 -9.22 -7.82
N ASP A 66 -12.89 -8.64 -8.76
CA ASP A 66 -12.31 -8.04 -9.97
C ASP A 66 -11.42 -6.83 -9.62
N LEU A 67 -11.82 -6.01 -8.65
CA LEU A 67 -11.00 -4.89 -8.20
C LEU A 67 -9.65 -5.36 -7.65
N ARG A 68 -9.64 -6.43 -6.87
CA ARG A 68 -8.41 -7.01 -6.29
C ARG A 68 -7.46 -7.58 -7.34
N ASN A 69 -7.95 -7.98 -8.50
CA ASN A 69 -7.12 -8.41 -9.62
C ASN A 69 -6.40 -7.23 -10.30
N HIS A 70 -6.98 -6.03 -10.20
CA HIS A 70 -6.41 -4.81 -10.80
C HIS A 70 -5.64 -3.93 -9.80
N LEU A 71 -5.92 -4.07 -8.50
CA LEU A 71 -5.24 -3.37 -7.42
C LEU A 71 -4.63 -4.37 -6.44
N GLY A 72 -3.31 -4.47 -6.43
CA GLY A 72 -2.60 -5.18 -5.38
C GLY A 72 -2.65 -4.38 -4.08
N ILE A 73 -3.22 -4.96 -3.02
CA ILE A 73 -3.37 -4.26 -1.74
C ILE A 73 -2.59 -4.99 -0.66
N VAL A 74 -1.69 -4.28 0.00
CA VAL A 74 -0.90 -4.78 1.14
C VAL A 74 -1.18 -3.89 2.35
N SER A 75 -1.86 -4.45 3.35
CA SER A 75 -2.23 -3.76 4.58
C SER A 75 -1.81 -4.57 5.81
N ASN A 76 -1.82 -3.92 6.97
CA ASN A 76 -1.52 -4.59 8.23
C ASN A 76 -2.58 -5.64 8.60
N ASP A 77 -3.84 -5.48 8.18
CA ASP A 77 -4.88 -6.48 8.36
C ASP A 77 -4.50 -7.78 7.63
N TRP A 78 -3.99 -7.70 6.40
CA TRP A 78 -3.48 -8.84 5.64
C TRP A 78 -2.25 -9.48 6.29
N MET A 79 -1.34 -8.68 6.87
CA MET A 79 -0.20 -9.21 7.64
C MET A 79 -0.66 -10.16 8.75
N GLN A 80 -1.59 -9.71 9.58
CA GLN A 80 -2.12 -10.51 10.68
C GLN A 80 -2.85 -11.77 10.22
N MET A 81 -3.58 -11.70 9.11
CA MET A 81 -4.32 -12.85 8.57
C MET A 81 -3.39 -13.89 7.93
N CYS A 82 -2.33 -13.46 7.26
CA CYS A 82 -1.44 -14.35 6.50
C CYS A 82 -0.26 -14.89 7.31
N THR A 83 0.04 -14.34 8.49
CA THR A 83 1.09 -14.86 9.38
C THR A 83 0.53 -16.02 10.22
N ARG A 84 0.49 -17.20 9.62
CA ARG A 84 -0.07 -18.44 10.19
C ARG A 84 0.72 -19.66 9.69
N ASP A 85 0.23 -20.89 9.96
CA ASP A 85 0.81 -22.14 9.49
C ASP A 85 0.53 -22.42 7.99
N TYR A 86 0.93 -21.47 7.15
CA TYR A 86 0.93 -21.61 5.68
C TYR A 86 2.34 -21.36 5.17
N SER A 87 2.76 -22.08 4.15
CA SER A 87 4.03 -21.82 3.49
C SER A 87 3.99 -20.48 2.72
N GLY A 88 5.16 -19.89 2.50
CA GLY A 88 5.26 -18.69 1.69
C GLY A 88 4.64 -18.87 0.31
N TYR A 89 4.85 -20.03 -0.31
CA TYR A 89 4.28 -20.36 -1.60
C TYR A 89 2.75 -20.43 -1.57
N GLU A 90 2.15 -21.07 -0.56
CA GLU A 90 0.68 -21.13 -0.43
C GLU A 90 0.07 -19.75 -0.24
N ILE A 91 0.72 -18.86 0.53
CA ILE A 91 0.25 -17.48 0.68
C ILE A 91 0.32 -16.71 -0.64
N VAL A 92 1.42 -16.81 -1.39
CA VAL A 92 1.54 -16.16 -2.70
C VAL A 92 0.48 -16.68 -3.67
N LEU A 93 0.35 -18.00 -3.80
CA LEU A 93 -0.62 -18.66 -4.67
C LEU A 93 -2.07 -18.32 -4.29
N SER A 94 -2.36 -18.15 -2.99
CA SER A 94 -3.70 -17.78 -2.50
C SER A 94 -4.18 -16.41 -2.98
N GLY A 95 -3.27 -15.58 -3.50
CA GLY A 95 -3.62 -14.31 -4.15
C GLY A 95 -4.62 -14.48 -5.28
N PHE A 96 -4.52 -15.56 -6.07
CA PHE A 96 -5.45 -15.87 -7.15
C PHE A 96 -6.89 -16.12 -6.69
N PHE A 97 -7.07 -16.55 -5.47
CA PHE A 97 -8.38 -16.90 -4.90
C PHE A 97 -8.93 -15.84 -3.93
N GLY A 98 -8.13 -14.80 -3.64
CA GLY A 98 -8.50 -13.79 -2.63
C GLY A 98 -8.64 -14.36 -1.22
N SER A 99 -8.11 -15.57 -0.96
CA SER A 99 -8.17 -16.31 0.31
C SER A 99 -6.87 -16.14 1.12
N VAL A 100 -6.84 -16.72 2.31
CA VAL A 100 -5.61 -16.97 3.07
C VAL A 100 -5.29 -18.46 2.97
N GLY A 101 -4.18 -18.78 2.32
CA GLY A 101 -3.82 -20.17 2.02
C GLY A 101 -4.67 -20.79 0.90
N ILE A 102 -4.33 -22.02 0.57
CA ILE A 102 -5.00 -22.83 -0.45
C ILE A 102 -5.98 -23.79 0.21
N TRP A 103 -7.21 -23.83 -0.28
CA TRP A 103 -8.29 -24.62 0.26
C TRP A 103 -8.61 -25.81 -0.68
N PRO A 104 -9.17 -26.92 -0.17
CA PRO A 104 -9.42 -28.14 -0.98
C PRO A 104 -10.30 -27.93 -2.22
N ASN A 105 -11.13 -26.90 -2.23
CA ASN A 105 -12.00 -26.55 -3.35
C ASN A 105 -11.34 -25.65 -4.38
N HIS A 106 -10.12 -25.17 -4.12
CA HIS A 106 -9.40 -24.35 -5.09
C HIS A 106 -8.79 -25.22 -6.19
N GLN A 107 -9.05 -24.84 -7.42
CA GLN A 107 -8.44 -25.48 -8.57
C GLN A 107 -7.23 -24.67 -9.01
N VAL A 108 -6.06 -25.15 -8.66
CA VAL A 108 -4.79 -24.51 -9.01
C VAL A 108 -4.42 -24.93 -10.42
N ALA A 109 -4.35 -23.96 -11.34
CA ALA A 109 -3.89 -24.19 -12.70
C ALA A 109 -2.35 -24.05 -12.79
N PRO A 110 -1.70 -24.77 -13.75
CA PRO A 110 -0.24 -24.68 -13.94
C PRO A 110 0.27 -23.24 -14.17
N GLU A 111 -0.53 -22.40 -14.83
CA GLU A 111 -0.20 -20.99 -15.06
C GLU A 111 -0.15 -20.18 -13.76
N MET A 112 -1.01 -20.49 -12.79
CA MET A 112 -1.00 -19.85 -11.46
C MET A 112 0.26 -20.24 -10.69
N GLU A 113 0.67 -21.51 -10.74
CA GLU A 113 1.90 -21.99 -10.10
C GLU A 113 3.13 -21.32 -10.72
N ARG A 114 3.20 -21.26 -12.06
CA ARG A 114 4.28 -20.60 -12.77
C ARG A 114 4.38 -19.13 -12.38
N LYS A 115 3.24 -18.42 -12.39
CA LYS A 115 3.17 -16.99 -12.04
C LYS A 115 3.57 -16.75 -10.58
N ALA A 116 3.12 -17.57 -9.65
CA ALA A 116 3.51 -17.45 -8.24
C ALA A 116 5.04 -17.58 -8.09
N ARG A 117 5.68 -18.55 -8.76
CA ARG A 117 7.15 -18.71 -8.74
C ARG A 117 7.87 -17.54 -9.40
N GLU A 118 7.39 -17.03 -10.55
CA GLU A 118 7.95 -15.85 -11.22
C GLU A 118 7.95 -14.62 -10.31
N VAL A 119 6.85 -14.38 -9.60
CA VAL A 119 6.74 -13.24 -8.68
C VAL A 119 7.65 -13.42 -7.47
N MET A 120 7.77 -14.64 -6.94
CA MET A 120 8.71 -14.92 -5.85
C MET A 120 10.17 -14.71 -6.28
N GLU A 121 10.52 -15.08 -7.50
CA GLU A 121 11.85 -14.83 -8.07
C GLU A 121 12.08 -13.32 -8.28
N LEU A 122 11.11 -12.60 -8.83
CA LEU A 122 11.19 -11.13 -9.02
C LEU A 122 11.50 -10.39 -7.71
N LEU A 123 10.93 -10.86 -6.59
CA LEU A 123 11.11 -10.29 -5.25
C LEU A 123 12.25 -10.93 -4.45
N GLU A 124 12.99 -11.86 -5.06
CA GLU A 124 14.15 -12.54 -4.46
C GLU A 124 13.80 -13.32 -3.15
N ILE A 125 12.59 -13.92 -3.14
CA ILE A 125 12.04 -14.68 -1.99
C ILE A 125 11.76 -16.16 -2.29
N SER A 126 12.31 -16.71 -3.36
CA SER A 126 12.10 -18.13 -3.72
C SER A 126 12.55 -19.09 -2.61
N HIS A 127 13.55 -18.71 -1.80
CA HIS A 127 14.03 -19.46 -0.66
C HIS A 127 13.01 -19.54 0.50
N LEU A 128 11.96 -18.72 0.49
CA LEU A 128 10.87 -18.71 1.48
C LEU A 128 9.68 -19.58 1.07
N ALA A 129 9.72 -20.22 -0.11
CA ALA A 129 8.58 -20.95 -0.65
C ALA A 129 8.00 -22.00 0.31
N GLU A 130 8.87 -22.81 0.90
CA GLU A 130 8.48 -23.92 1.79
C GLU A 130 8.47 -23.53 3.28
N ARG A 131 8.89 -22.31 3.62
CA ARG A 131 8.95 -21.85 5.00
C ARG A 131 7.60 -21.36 5.47
N ASN A 132 7.19 -21.71 6.68
CA ASN A 132 5.95 -21.24 7.27
C ASN A 132 6.00 -19.74 7.57
N THR A 133 4.92 -19.03 7.29
CA THR A 133 4.88 -17.57 7.45
C THR A 133 4.91 -17.10 8.91
N ASN A 134 4.52 -17.94 9.86
CA ASN A 134 4.66 -17.68 11.30
C ASN A 134 6.11 -17.76 11.81
N GLU A 135 7.02 -18.36 11.03
CA GLU A 135 8.46 -18.45 11.31
C GLU A 135 9.29 -17.39 10.60
N MET A 136 8.66 -16.57 9.77
CA MET A 136 9.31 -15.52 9.00
C MET A 136 9.51 -14.25 9.83
N SER A 137 10.58 -13.51 9.54
CA SER A 137 10.72 -12.14 9.99
C SER A 137 9.61 -11.24 9.40
N SER A 138 9.34 -10.10 10.04
CA SER A 138 8.36 -9.14 9.53
C SER A 138 8.68 -8.65 8.11
N GLY A 139 9.96 -8.51 7.77
CA GLY A 139 10.40 -8.14 6.41
C GLY A 139 10.15 -9.24 5.38
N GLU A 140 10.46 -10.50 5.72
CA GLU A 140 10.17 -11.65 4.86
C GLU A 140 8.68 -11.81 4.63
N ALA A 141 7.88 -11.77 5.69
CA ALA A 141 6.41 -11.87 5.59
C ALA A 141 5.82 -10.72 4.76
N ARG A 142 6.37 -9.50 4.87
CA ARG A 142 5.95 -8.34 4.06
C ARG A 142 6.23 -8.57 2.57
N ARG A 143 7.39 -9.13 2.22
CA ARG A 143 7.74 -9.48 0.83
C ARG A 143 6.81 -10.56 0.26
N ILE A 144 6.46 -11.58 1.05
CA ILE A 144 5.46 -12.59 0.68
C ILE A 144 4.10 -11.95 0.38
N LEU A 145 3.65 -10.98 1.19
CA LEU A 145 2.38 -10.29 0.92
C LEU A 145 2.41 -9.40 -0.32
N ILE A 146 3.55 -8.78 -0.61
CA ILE A 146 3.73 -8.04 -1.85
C ILE A 146 3.68 -9.02 -3.03
N ALA A 147 4.36 -10.16 -2.96
CA ALA A 147 4.29 -11.21 -3.97
C ALA A 147 2.85 -11.66 -4.20
N ARG A 148 2.12 -11.95 -3.13
CA ARG A 148 0.69 -12.31 -3.18
C ARG A 148 -0.15 -11.25 -3.90
N ALA A 149 0.13 -9.97 -3.69
CA ALA A 149 -0.59 -8.87 -4.32
C ALA A 149 -0.26 -8.68 -5.81
N LEU A 150 0.88 -9.24 -6.27
CA LEU A 150 1.38 -9.10 -7.64
C LEU A 150 0.98 -10.23 -8.59
N VAL A 151 0.39 -11.34 -8.12
CA VAL A 151 0.11 -12.53 -8.95
C VAL A 151 -0.85 -12.28 -10.12
N HIS A 152 -1.67 -11.22 -10.04
CA HIS A 152 -2.60 -10.81 -11.09
C HIS A 152 -2.06 -9.72 -12.03
N ASP A 153 -0.78 -9.37 -11.95
CA ASP A 153 -0.19 -8.23 -12.68
C ASP A 153 -1.02 -6.94 -12.49
N PRO A 154 -1.23 -6.49 -11.24
CA PRO A 154 -2.10 -5.36 -10.97
C PRO A 154 -1.57 -4.08 -11.60
N GLN A 155 -2.49 -3.18 -11.97
CA GLN A 155 -2.14 -1.86 -12.52
C GLN A 155 -1.52 -0.93 -11.48
N ALA A 156 -1.86 -1.14 -10.20
CA ALA A 156 -1.27 -0.39 -9.10
C ALA A 156 -1.14 -1.26 -7.84
N LEU A 157 -0.09 -0.99 -7.08
CA LEU A 157 0.16 -1.57 -5.76
C LEU A 157 -0.12 -0.49 -4.70
N VAL A 158 -1.08 -0.78 -3.82
CA VAL A 158 -1.48 0.09 -2.70
C VAL A 158 -0.91 -0.48 -1.42
N LEU A 159 -0.07 0.30 -0.74
CA LEU A 159 0.67 -0.12 0.45
C LEU A 159 0.27 0.73 1.66
N ASP A 160 -0.19 0.08 2.74
CA ASP A 160 -0.51 0.74 4.02
C ASP A 160 0.62 0.53 5.02
N GLU A 161 1.41 1.57 5.26
CA GLU A 161 2.55 1.60 6.19
C GLU A 161 3.50 0.41 6.00
N PRO A 162 4.08 0.21 4.80
CA PRO A 162 4.77 -1.02 4.44
C PRO A 162 6.05 -1.27 5.25
N THR A 163 6.66 -0.24 5.83
CA THR A 163 7.90 -0.33 6.62
C THR A 163 7.65 -0.40 8.13
N SER A 164 6.38 -0.32 8.55
CA SER A 164 6.04 -0.39 9.97
C SER A 164 6.55 -1.68 10.60
N SER A 165 7.22 -1.56 11.75
CA SER A 165 7.83 -2.67 12.50
C SER A 165 8.97 -3.41 11.80
N LEU A 166 9.56 -2.82 10.75
CA LEU A 166 10.78 -3.35 10.12
C LEU A 166 12.02 -2.72 10.75
N ASP A 167 13.09 -3.51 10.83
CA ASP A 167 14.42 -2.98 11.14
C ASP A 167 15.02 -2.20 9.95
N LEU A 168 16.20 -1.61 10.13
CA LEU A 168 16.84 -0.80 9.11
C LEU A 168 17.20 -1.59 7.85
N HIS A 169 17.63 -2.85 8.01
CA HIS A 169 18.00 -3.71 6.88
C HIS A 169 16.78 -4.10 6.06
N ALA A 170 15.74 -4.63 6.69
CA ALA A 170 14.49 -4.99 6.03
C ALA A 170 13.78 -3.78 5.39
N THR A 171 13.87 -2.60 6.04
CA THR A 171 13.36 -1.35 5.46
C THR A 171 14.11 -0.97 4.18
N HIS A 172 15.46 -1.08 4.19
CA HIS A 172 16.26 -0.80 3.00
C HIS A 172 15.94 -1.76 1.86
N GLU A 173 15.93 -3.07 2.11
CA GLU A 173 15.57 -4.08 1.12
C GLU A 173 14.18 -3.84 0.52
N LEU A 174 13.19 -3.54 1.37
CA LEU A 174 11.84 -3.26 0.92
C LEU A 174 11.78 -2.03 -0.01
N ARG A 175 12.50 -0.95 0.34
CA ARG A 175 12.57 0.24 -0.52
C ARG A 175 13.19 -0.07 -1.88
N GLU A 176 14.27 -0.85 -1.94
CA GLU A 176 14.88 -1.24 -3.21
C GLU A 176 13.94 -2.12 -4.06
N ILE A 177 13.19 -3.03 -3.44
CA ILE A 177 12.13 -3.80 -4.12
C ILE A 177 11.08 -2.86 -4.70
N LEU A 178 10.56 -1.92 -3.91
CA LEU A 178 9.54 -0.96 -4.38
C LEU A 178 10.07 -0.09 -5.52
N ARG A 179 11.33 0.34 -5.46
CA ARG A 179 11.99 1.06 -6.56
C ARG A 179 12.08 0.21 -7.83
N LYS A 180 12.46 -1.07 -7.69
CA LYS A 180 12.50 -2.04 -8.79
C LYS A 180 11.11 -2.20 -9.43
N LEU A 181 10.07 -2.35 -8.62
CA LEU A 181 8.67 -2.46 -9.10
C LEU A 181 8.21 -1.18 -9.80
N ALA A 182 8.49 0.00 -9.25
CA ALA A 182 8.15 1.28 -9.84
C ALA A 182 8.82 1.48 -11.20
N ARG A 183 10.10 1.15 -11.33
CA ARG A 183 10.86 1.22 -12.60
C ARG A 183 10.37 0.23 -13.64
N ASN A 184 9.76 -0.88 -13.22
CA ASN A 184 9.13 -1.87 -14.08
C ASN A 184 7.68 -1.50 -14.46
N GLY A 185 7.22 -0.29 -14.15
CA GLY A 185 5.93 0.25 -14.60
C GLY A 185 4.75 -0.07 -13.69
N ILE A 186 4.96 -0.68 -12.52
CA ILE A 186 3.90 -0.88 -11.54
C ILE A 186 3.68 0.42 -10.79
N SER A 187 2.49 1.01 -10.91
CA SER A 187 2.11 2.21 -10.15
C SER A 187 2.11 1.91 -8.64
N ILE A 188 2.72 2.77 -7.83
CA ILE A 188 2.78 2.58 -6.39
C ILE A 188 2.06 3.73 -5.69
N ILE A 189 1.05 3.40 -4.90
CA ILE A 189 0.35 4.31 -4.00
C ILE A 189 0.70 3.89 -2.57
N MET A 190 1.50 4.67 -1.89
CA MET A 190 1.97 4.36 -0.55
C MET A 190 1.32 5.27 0.47
N VAL A 191 0.80 4.70 1.53
CA VAL A 191 0.38 5.42 2.72
C VAL A 191 1.43 5.21 3.81
N THR A 192 1.93 6.30 4.39
CA THR A 192 2.91 6.25 5.46
C THR A 192 2.78 7.45 6.40
N HIS A 193 3.43 7.38 7.55
CA HIS A 193 3.69 8.50 8.44
C HIS A 193 5.19 8.82 8.55
N HIS A 194 6.03 8.06 7.82
CA HIS A 194 7.48 8.23 7.79
C HIS A 194 7.96 8.80 6.46
N LEU A 195 8.59 9.97 6.48
CA LEU A 195 9.12 10.61 5.27
C LEU A 195 10.14 9.73 4.52
N PRO A 196 11.07 9.05 5.20
CA PRO A 196 12.06 8.22 4.51
C PRO A 196 11.49 7.05 3.70
N ASP A 197 10.20 6.69 3.91
CA ASP A 197 9.57 5.64 3.12
C ASP A 197 9.24 6.08 1.68
N ILE A 198 9.12 7.39 1.47
CA ILE A 198 8.80 7.98 0.18
C ILE A 198 10.00 7.83 -0.75
N ILE A 199 9.99 6.79 -1.58
CA ILE A 199 11.09 6.48 -2.51
C ILE A 199 11.27 7.59 -3.56
N PRO A 200 12.49 7.70 -4.15
CA PRO A 200 12.77 8.72 -5.18
C PRO A 200 11.80 8.71 -6.35
N GLU A 201 11.32 7.55 -6.74
CA GLU A 201 10.40 7.31 -7.86
C GLU A 201 8.97 7.85 -7.62
N MET A 202 8.62 8.31 -6.41
CA MET A 202 7.34 8.96 -6.10
C MET A 202 7.46 10.48 -6.25
N PRO A 203 6.99 11.07 -7.37
CA PRO A 203 7.13 12.51 -7.62
C PRO A 203 6.08 13.35 -6.88
N ARG A 204 4.96 12.75 -6.46
CA ARG A 204 3.82 13.42 -5.84
C ARG A 204 3.61 12.97 -4.41
N VAL A 205 3.28 13.92 -3.55
CA VAL A 205 2.93 13.70 -2.16
C VAL A 205 1.61 14.39 -1.83
N VAL A 206 0.72 13.65 -1.18
CA VAL A 206 -0.55 14.14 -0.66
C VAL A 206 -0.46 14.11 0.86
N LEU A 207 -0.64 15.25 1.50
CA LEU A 207 -0.68 15.36 2.95
C LEU A 207 -2.12 15.29 3.43
N ILE A 208 -2.39 14.41 4.42
CA ILE A 208 -3.69 14.29 5.05
C ILE A 208 -3.59 14.68 6.52
N ARG A 209 -4.46 15.61 6.93
CA ARG A 209 -4.64 16.05 8.31
C ARG A 209 -6.12 16.13 8.64
N ASP A 210 -6.50 15.60 9.80
CA ASP A 210 -7.89 15.66 10.33
C ASP A 210 -8.95 15.20 9.31
N GLY A 211 -8.64 14.16 8.55
CA GLY A 211 -9.54 13.57 7.56
C GLY A 211 -9.72 14.39 6.27
N ARG A 212 -8.88 15.39 6.03
CA ARG A 212 -8.90 16.25 4.84
C ARG A 212 -7.55 16.25 4.13
N VAL A 213 -7.55 16.54 2.84
CA VAL A 213 -6.33 16.87 2.12
C VAL A 213 -5.82 18.22 2.63
N TYR A 214 -4.64 18.21 3.23
CA TYR A 214 -3.98 19.40 3.75
C TYR A 214 -3.14 20.10 2.68
N CYS A 215 -2.39 19.30 1.90
CA CYS A 215 -1.59 19.77 0.77
C CYS A 215 -1.44 18.64 -0.24
N ASP A 216 -1.33 18.95 -1.53
CA ASP A 216 -1.17 17.99 -2.61
C ASP A 216 -0.32 18.61 -3.72
N GLY A 217 0.73 17.92 -4.14
CA GLY A 217 1.59 18.43 -5.19
C GLY A 217 2.92 17.71 -5.35
N PRO A 218 3.85 18.33 -6.10
CA PRO A 218 5.19 17.81 -6.29
C PRO A 218 5.93 17.61 -4.96
N LYS A 219 6.58 16.45 -4.81
CA LYS A 219 7.29 16.05 -3.58
C LYS A 219 8.18 17.16 -3.00
N ARG A 220 8.96 17.82 -3.84
CA ARG A 220 9.87 18.89 -3.40
C ARG A 220 9.16 20.11 -2.81
N GLN A 221 7.96 20.42 -3.30
CA GLN A 221 7.18 21.57 -2.81
C GLN A 221 6.38 21.21 -1.54
N VAL A 222 5.92 19.97 -1.46
CA VAL A 222 5.09 19.50 -0.35
C VAL A 222 5.93 19.18 0.89
N LEU A 223 7.13 18.59 0.71
CA LEU A 223 7.99 18.18 1.81
C LEU A 223 8.95 19.31 2.25
N GLU A 224 8.45 20.51 2.38
CA GLU A 224 9.18 21.66 2.94
C GLU A 224 8.94 21.80 4.45
N ALA A 225 9.93 22.33 5.17
CA ALA A 225 9.89 22.51 6.63
C ALA A 225 8.64 23.23 7.12
N ALA A 226 8.24 24.34 6.45
CA ALA A 226 7.04 25.11 6.82
C ALA A 226 5.74 24.28 6.69
N THR A 227 5.59 23.53 5.59
CA THR A 227 4.43 22.67 5.33
C THR A 227 4.34 21.53 6.34
N LEU A 228 5.48 20.87 6.63
CA LEU A 228 5.53 19.77 7.58
C LEU A 228 5.36 20.24 9.02
N THR A 229 5.91 21.39 9.39
CA THR A 229 5.64 22.05 10.68
C THR A 229 4.14 22.27 10.85
N GLY A 230 3.46 22.79 9.82
CA GLY A 230 1.99 22.94 9.83
C GLY A 230 1.25 21.62 9.94
N LEU A 231 1.72 20.57 9.24
CA LEU A 231 1.10 19.25 9.27
C LEU A 231 1.19 18.59 10.65
N PHE A 232 2.39 18.56 11.24
CA PHE A 232 2.65 17.85 12.49
C PHE A 232 2.43 18.69 13.75
N GLY A 233 2.35 20.03 13.60
CA GLY A 233 2.14 20.96 14.71
C GLY A 233 3.37 21.16 15.60
N ILE A 234 4.55 20.75 15.15
CA ILE A 234 5.85 20.92 15.81
C ILE A 234 6.86 21.47 14.80
N PRO A 235 7.82 22.32 15.21
CA PRO A 235 8.90 22.74 14.34
C PRO A 235 9.70 21.53 13.85
N VAL A 236 9.96 21.47 12.54
CA VAL A 236 10.75 20.40 11.93
C VAL A 236 11.74 21.01 10.94
N GLU A 237 12.92 20.42 10.87
CA GLU A 237 13.87 20.65 9.79
C GLU A 237 13.82 19.49 8.83
N VAL A 238 13.99 19.76 7.53
CA VAL A 238 13.91 18.76 6.48
C VAL A 238 15.26 18.66 5.77
N LEU A 239 15.78 17.44 5.72
CA LEU A 239 16.99 17.11 4.97
C LEU A 239 16.61 16.22 3.77
N GLU A 240 17.01 16.64 2.57
CA GLU A 240 16.92 15.80 1.37
C GLU A 240 18.29 15.20 1.06
N ARG A 241 18.34 13.87 0.91
CA ARG A 241 19.55 13.17 0.49
C ARG A 241 19.21 12.03 -0.46
N GLY A 242 19.74 12.10 -1.69
CA GLY A 242 19.53 11.04 -2.70
C GLY A 242 18.07 10.82 -3.09
N GLY A 243 17.23 11.86 -3.03
CA GLY A 243 15.79 11.79 -3.32
C GLY A 243 14.94 11.29 -2.15
N TYR A 244 15.54 10.97 -1.01
CA TYR A 244 14.86 10.67 0.25
C TYR A 244 14.80 11.91 1.16
N TYR A 245 13.72 12.00 1.91
CA TYR A 245 13.48 13.11 2.84
C TYR A 245 13.49 12.62 4.28
N HIS A 246 14.13 13.37 5.16
CA HIS A 246 14.28 13.09 6.58
C HIS A 246 13.84 14.31 7.38
N VAL A 247 13.28 14.07 8.56
CA VAL A 247 13.00 15.08 9.57
C VAL A 247 14.10 14.99 10.63
N LEU A 248 14.66 16.14 11.00
CA LEU A 248 15.66 16.31 12.05
C LEU A 248 15.03 16.95 13.27
#